data_5f13047968a95c6ae47c33c11183649e
#
_entry.id   5f13047968a95c6ae47c33c11183649e
#
_cell.length_a   1.000
_cell.length_b   1.000
_cell.length_c   1.000
_cell.angle_alpha   90.00
_cell.angle_beta   90.00
_cell.angle_gamma   90.00
#
_symmetry.space_group_name_H-M   'P 1'
#
loop_
_entity.id
_entity.type
_entity.pdbx_description
1 polymer ?
#
loop_
_entity_poly.entity_id
_entity_poly.type
_entity_poly.pdbx_seq_one_letter_code
_entity_poly.pdbx_strand_id
1 'polypeptide(L)'
;MTLLLLACGLLAVAMPGIRPKPMLVAAPRWFVRLAVASVGLGMFAIVAALLLSTSVGALHLMVGGAVTPVDHLAPEGVFGSAAAAAAVVWIVGRSAVLASRAARGHRAARVDAWLGKHETAGDLEVVIIPTDASVAYTIPGRQPQIVISEGLRARLSADVLRFVLDHERAHLRGRDRWNALLATALETAFVFVPGAARTAAALRIGLERAADEDAAGGLLTRRRTIARGISAEGVRAHIACGAELWQFRSRNLVDPAPPALPDLSLAALGVTAVSTVGVLVALHASADFSPYLALL
;
A
#
# COMPACT_ATOMS: atom_id res chain seq x y z
N MET A 1 -21.66 4.54 18.07
CA MET A 1 -20.37 5.16 17.80
C MET A 1 -19.48 4.28 16.94
N THR A 2 -19.31 3.00 17.31
CA THR A 2 -18.58 1.99 16.52
C THR A 2 -19.03 1.94 15.06
N LEU A 3 -20.35 1.93 14.80
CA LEU A 3 -20.89 1.89 13.44
C LEU A 3 -20.49 3.11 12.59
N LEU A 4 -20.46 4.31 13.19
CA LEU A 4 -20.03 5.52 12.46
C LEU A 4 -18.54 5.45 12.13
N LEU A 5 -17.71 5.05 13.08
CA LEU A 5 -16.28 4.90 12.89
C LEU A 5 -15.97 3.82 11.85
N LEU A 6 -16.70 2.72 11.89
CA LEU A 6 -16.62 1.65 10.89
C LEU A 6 -17.00 2.14 9.50
N ALA A 7 -18.13 2.86 9.37
CA ALA A 7 -18.57 3.41 8.09
C ALA A 7 -17.54 4.39 7.50
N CYS A 8 -17.01 5.30 8.31
CA CYS A 8 -15.93 6.22 7.87
C CYS A 8 -14.69 5.46 7.44
N GLY A 9 -14.28 4.43 8.19
CA GLY A 9 -13.14 3.59 7.84
C GLY A 9 -13.33 2.85 6.52
N LEU A 10 -14.50 2.25 6.31
CA LEU A 10 -14.85 1.56 5.06
C LEU A 10 -14.81 2.52 3.86
N LEU A 11 -15.38 3.71 4.00
CA LEU A 11 -15.35 4.74 2.95
C LEU A 11 -13.92 5.17 2.65
N ALA A 12 -13.11 5.46 3.67
CA ALA A 12 -11.73 5.88 3.49
C ALA A 12 -10.87 4.81 2.77
N VAL A 13 -11.10 3.52 3.04
CA VAL A 13 -10.43 2.42 2.33
C VAL A 13 -10.92 2.31 0.89
N ALA A 14 -12.21 2.47 0.63
CA ALA A 14 -12.80 2.24 -0.69
C ALA A 14 -12.56 3.41 -1.67
N MET A 15 -12.52 4.65 -1.18
CA MET A 15 -12.46 5.88 -2.00
C MET A 15 -11.35 5.89 -3.06
N PRO A 16 -10.07 5.54 -2.75
CA PRO A 16 -9.01 5.57 -3.76
C PRO A 16 -9.24 4.61 -4.92
N GLY A 17 -10.04 3.55 -4.72
CA GLY A 17 -10.37 2.55 -5.75
C GLY A 17 -11.57 2.89 -6.63
N ILE A 18 -12.34 3.96 -6.33
CA ILE A 18 -13.59 4.25 -7.05
C ILE A 18 -13.32 4.86 -8.43
N ARG A 19 -12.48 5.89 -8.51
CA ARG A 19 -12.13 6.58 -9.78
C ARG A 19 -10.63 6.94 -9.83
N PRO A 20 -9.73 5.96 -9.82
CA PRO A 20 -8.30 6.23 -9.70
C PRO A 20 -7.68 6.81 -10.99
N LYS A 21 -8.25 6.51 -12.18
CA LYS A 21 -7.63 6.80 -13.48
C LYS A 21 -7.16 8.23 -13.68
N PRO A 22 -7.97 9.29 -13.41
CA PRO A 22 -7.51 10.66 -13.65
C PRO A 22 -6.23 11.01 -12.88
N MET A 23 -6.18 10.68 -11.60
CA MET A 23 -5.00 10.95 -10.76
C MET A 23 -3.81 10.05 -11.08
N LEU A 24 -4.05 8.78 -11.42
CA LEU A 24 -3.00 7.85 -11.86
C LEU A 24 -2.28 8.33 -13.11
N VAL A 25 -2.99 9.02 -13.99
CA VAL A 25 -2.42 9.58 -15.23
C VAL A 25 -1.74 10.92 -14.96
N ALA A 26 -2.41 11.85 -14.31
CA ALA A 26 -1.96 13.25 -14.18
C ALA A 26 -0.98 13.48 -13.02
N ALA A 27 -1.14 12.76 -11.91
CA ALA A 27 -0.36 12.98 -10.70
C ALA A 27 -0.15 11.70 -9.86
N PRO A 28 0.54 10.65 -10.40
CA PRO A 28 0.61 9.35 -9.76
C PRO A 28 1.25 9.36 -8.36
N ARG A 29 2.22 10.23 -8.13
CA ARG A 29 2.84 10.37 -6.79
C ARG A 29 1.87 10.93 -5.76
N TRP A 30 1.06 11.92 -6.13
CA TRP A 30 0.03 12.46 -5.26
C TRP A 30 -1.07 11.44 -5.01
N PHE A 31 -1.47 10.69 -6.05
CA PHE A 31 -2.39 9.57 -5.87
C PHE A 31 -1.88 8.58 -4.82
N VAL A 32 -0.63 8.12 -4.92
CA VAL A 32 -0.04 7.18 -3.95
C VAL A 32 -0.07 7.76 -2.54
N ARG A 33 0.39 9.00 -2.34
CA ARG A 33 0.41 9.63 -1.01
C ARG A 33 -0.98 9.73 -0.38
N LEU A 34 -1.95 10.19 -1.15
CA LEU A 34 -3.34 10.34 -0.69
C LEU A 34 -4.00 8.98 -0.45
N ALA A 35 -3.78 8.01 -1.33
CA ALA A 35 -4.30 6.66 -1.16
C ALA A 35 -3.72 5.99 0.09
N VAL A 36 -2.40 6.10 0.33
CA VAL A 36 -1.74 5.56 1.52
C VAL A 36 -2.28 6.23 2.79
N ALA A 37 -2.43 7.55 2.81
CA ALA A 37 -2.97 8.28 3.95
C ALA A 37 -4.44 7.87 4.22
N SER A 38 -5.28 7.86 3.19
CA SER A 38 -6.69 7.48 3.29
C SER A 38 -6.86 6.03 3.77
N VAL A 39 -6.11 5.10 3.18
CA VAL A 39 -6.14 3.68 3.56
C VAL A 39 -5.63 3.49 4.98
N GLY A 40 -4.52 4.14 5.35
CA GLY A 40 -3.96 4.06 6.71
C GLY A 40 -4.96 4.52 7.78
N LEU A 41 -5.59 5.68 7.56
CA LEU A 41 -6.63 6.20 8.45
C LEU A 41 -7.87 5.30 8.47
N GLY A 42 -8.29 4.80 7.30
CA GLY A 42 -9.44 3.90 7.21
C GLY A 42 -9.20 2.57 7.94
N MET A 43 -8.04 1.95 7.77
CA MET A 43 -7.67 0.73 8.50
C MET A 43 -7.61 0.98 10.01
N PHE A 44 -7.02 2.11 10.44
CA PHE A 44 -7.00 2.51 11.84
C PHE A 44 -8.42 2.65 12.41
N ALA A 45 -9.32 3.34 11.70
CA ALA A 45 -10.70 3.53 12.12
C ALA A 45 -11.47 2.21 12.23
N ILE A 46 -11.28 1.29 11.27
CA ILE A 46 -11.88 -0.05 11.30
C ILE A 46 -11.38 -0.83 12.52
N VAL A 47 -10.06 -0.88 12.74
CA VAL A 47 -9.48 -1.60 13.88
C VAL A 47 -9.94 -0.99 15.20
N ALA A 48 -9.96 0.34 15.31
CA ALA A 48 -10.46 1.03 16.51
C ALA A 48 -11.93 0.71 16.81
N ALA A 49 -12.79 0.70 15.77
CA ALA A 49 -14.19 0.30 15.92
C ALA A 49 -14.34 -1.14 16.40
N LEU A 50 -13.58 -2.07 15.82
CA LEU A 50 -13.61 -3.48 16.21
C LEU A 50 -13.11 -3.70 17.64
N LEU A 51 -12.03 -3.02 18.03
CA LEU A 51 -11.51 -3.11 19.40
C LEU A 51 -12.48 -2.51 20.41
N LEU A 52 -13.09 -1.38 20.10
CA LEU A 52 -14.09 -0.75 20.98
C LEU A 52 -15.31 -1.67 21.17
N SER A 53 -15.85 -2.24 20.08
CA SER A 53 -16.95 -3.20 20.15
C SER A 53 -16.58 -4.44 20.99
N THR A 54 -15.39 -4.99 20.79
CA THR A 54 -14.88 -6.13 21.56
C THR A 54 -14.77 -5.81 23.05
N SER A 55 -14.25 -4.61 23.39
CA SER A 55 -14.06 -4.18 24.78
C SER A 55 -15.39 -3.99 25.50
N VAL A 56 -16.38 -3.37 24.85
CA VAL A 56 -17.73 -3.21 25.41
C VAL A 56 -18.39 -4.56 25.64
N GLY A 57 -18.28 -5.48 24.66
CA GLY A 57 -18.83 -6.84 24.82
C GLY A 57 -18.17 -7.62 25.96
N ALA A 58 -16.85 -7.50 26.14
CA ALA A 58 -16.14 -8.12 27.24
C ALA A 58 -16.61 -7.57 28.61
N LEU A 59 -16.75 -6.23 28.71
CA LEU A 59 -17.27 -5.60 29.92
C LEU A 59 -18.69 -6.08 30.25
N HIS A 60 -19.55 -6.13 29.25
CA HIS A 60 -20.94 -6.61 29.39
C HIS A 60 -20.99 -8.05 29.97
N LEU A 61 -20.10 -8.93 29.51
CA LEU A 61 -19.99 -10.29 30.02
C LEU A 61 -19.46 -10.30 31.47
N MET A 62 -18.50 -9.44 31.83
CA MET A 62 -17.92 -9.35 33.17
C MET A 62 -18.93 -8.89 34.21
N VAL A 63 -19.86 -8.02 33.84
CA VAL A 63 -20.92 -7.52 34.76
C VAL A 63 -22.20 -8.38 34.72
N GLY A 64 -22.12 -9.60 34.18
CA GLY A 64 -23.23 -10.56 34.17
C GLY A 64 -24.40 -10.14 33.25
N GLY A 65 -24.13 -9.40 32.19
CA GLY A 65 -25.13 -8.94 31.23
C GLY A 65 -25.93 -7.72 31.67
N ALA A 66 -25.54 -7.06 32.77
CA ALA A 66 -26.18 -5.81 33.17
C ALA A 66 -25.90 -4.68 32.16
N VAL A 67 -26.87 -3.81 31.95
CA VAL A 67 -26.72 -2.62 31.10
C VAL A 67 -25.71 -1.68 31.72
N THR A 68 -24.71 -1.28 30.94
CA THR A 68 -23.64 -0.38 31.37
C THR A 68 -23.74 0.97 30.66
N PRO A 69 -23.18 2.06 31.24
CA PRO A 69 -23.16 3.37 30.59
C PRO A 69 -22.45 3.37 29.23
N VAL A 70 -21.60 2.37 28.93
CA VAL A 70 -20.83 2.28 27.68
C VAL A 70 -21.51 1.46 26.58
N ASP A 71 -22.67 0.84 26.85
CA ASP A 71 -23.38 -0.02 25.87
C ASP A 71 -23.81 0.77 24.62
N HIS A 72 -24.04 2.07 24.74
CA HIS A 72 -24.35 2.95 23.60
C HIS A 72 -23.18 3.12 22.61
N LEU A 73 -21.95 2.81 23.03
CA LEU A 73 -20.77 2.87 22.15
C LEU A 73 -20.76 1.70 21.17
N ALA A 74 -21.30 0.55 21.56
CA ALA A 74 -21.37 -0.67 20.75
C ALA A 74 -22.81 -1.25 20.75
N PRO A 75 -23.74 -0.62 20.03
CA PRO A 75 -25.16 -0.99 20.05
C PRO A 75 -25.45 -2.35 19.38
N GLU A 76 -24.48 -2.96 18.74
CA GLU A 76 -24.57 -4.27 18.08
C GLU A 76 -24.69 -5.45 19.05
N GLY A 77 -24.52 -5.21 20.34
CA GLY A 77 -24.67 -6.23 21.38
C GLY A 77 -23.61 -7.33 21.37
N VAL A 78 -23.88 -8.43 22.10
CA VAL A 78 -22.89 -9.53 22.30
C VAL A 78 -22.50 -10.21 21.00
N PHE A 79 -23.42 -10.43 20.08
CA PHE A 79 -23.12 -11.08 18.81
C PHE A 79 -22.23 -10.18 17.92
N GLY A 80 -22.49 -8.88 17.86
CA GLY A 80 -21.66 -7.94 17.14
C GLY A 80 -20.26 -7.86 17.75
N SER A 81 -20.16 -7.84 19.08
CA SER A 81 -18.86 -7.84 19.77
C SER A 81 -18.07 -9.13 19.56
N ALA A 82 -18.74 -10.29 19.52
CA ALA A 82 -18.08 -11.56 19.17
C ALA A 82 -17.58 -11.58 17.72
N ALA A 83 -18.38 -11.05 16.78
CA ALA A 83 -17.94 -10.91 15.39
C ALA A 83 -16.76 -9.93 15.26
N ALA A 84 -16.77 -8.83 16.00
CA ALA A 84 -15.65 -7.88 16.05
C ALA A 84 -14.37 -8.54 16.60
N ALA A 85 -14.47 -9.32 17.68
CA ALA A 85 -13.35 -10.07 18.24
C ALA A 85 -12.76 -11.06 17.21
N ALA A 86 -13.62 -11.82 16.51
CA ALA A 86 -13.19 -12.71 15.44
C ALA A 86 -12.48 -11.98 14.31
N ALA A 87 -12.97 -10.80 13.91
CA ALA A 87 -12.33 -9.96 12.89
C ALA A 87 -10.96 -9.44 13.35
N VAL A 88 -10.80 -9.04 14.61
CA VAL A 88 -9.51 -8.65 15.20
C VAL A 88 -8.51 -9.80 15.15
N VAL A 89 -8.91 -11.00 15.60
CA VAL A 89 -8.06 -12.20 15.55
C VAL A 89 -7.65 -12.52 14.11
N TRP A 90 -8.58 -12.43 13.15
CA TRP A 90 -8.29 -12.58 11.73
C TRP A 90 -7.26 -11.57 11.24
N ILE A 91 -7.45 -10.26 11.50
CA ILE A 91 -6.54 -9.19 11.06
C ILE A 91 -5.13 -9.44 11.65
N VAL A 92 -5.03 -9.73 12.94
CA VAL A 92 -3.75 -9.99 13.61
C VAL A 92 -3.06 -11.21 13.00
N GLY A 93 -3.78 -12.32 12.85
CA GLY A 93 -3.24 -13.56 12.27
C GLY A 93 -2.75 -13.36 10.84
N ARG A 94 -3.55 -12.70 9.98
CA ARG A 94 -3.17 -12.40 8.59
C ARG A 94 -2.00 -11.43 8.50
N SER A 95 -1.94 -10.43 9.38
CA SER A 95 -0.82 -9.49 9.45
C SER A 95 0.47 -10.17 9.88
N ALA A 96 0.43 -11.09 10.85
CA ALA A 96 1.57 -11.90 11.26
C ALA A 96 2.08 -12.80 10.13
N VAL A 97 1.18 -13.44 9.38
CA VAL A 97 1.53 -14.25 8.19
C VAL A 97 2.18 -13.36 7.12
N LEU A 98 1.62 -12.18 6.84
CA LEU A 98 2.18 -11.23 5.88
C LEU A 98 3.58 -10.78 6.31
N ALA A 99 3.76 -10.38 7.56
CA ALA A 99 5.06 -9.97 8.10
C ALA A 99 6.11 -11.09 7.99
N SER A 100 5.73 -12.33 8.32
CA SER A 100 6.63 -13.48 8.22
C SER A 100 7.02 -13.80 6.78
N ARG A 101 6.07 -13.70 5.83
CA ARG A 101 6.36 -13.87 4.38
C ARG A 101 7.29 -12.77 3.87
N ALA A 102 7.02 -11.52 4.22
CA ALA A 102 7.86 -10.39 3.84
C ALA A 102 9.29 -10.51 4.39
N ALA A 103 9.43 -10.97 5.65
CA ALA A 103 10.75 -11.22 6.26
C ALA A 103 11.51 -12.35 5.57
N ARG A 104 10.83 -13.48 5.23
CA ARG A 104 11.45 -14.59 4.49
C ARG A 104 11.88 -14.15 3.09
N GLY A 105 11.02 -13.46 2.34
CA GLY A 105 11.35 -12.93 1.02
C GLY A 105 12.54 -11.97 1.05
N HIS A 106 12.59 -11.10 2.06
CA HIS A 106 13.73 -10.20 2.23
C HIS A 106 15.04 -10.94 2.54
N ARG A 107 15.00 -11.99 3.35
CA ARG A 107 16.19 -12.83 3.63
C ARG A 107 16.65 -13.55 2.37
N ALA A 108 15.73 -14.16 1.60
CA ALA A 108 16.06 -14.84 0.35
C ALA A 108 16.72 -13.87 -0.64
N ALA A 109 16.13 -12.69 -0.85
CA ALA A 109 16.69 -11.66 -1.72
C ALA A 109 18.11 -11.24 -1.30
N ARG A 110 18.40 -11.17 0.00
CA ARG A 110 19.74 -10.86 0.50
C ARG A 110 20.74 -11.98 0.27
N VAL A 111 20.32 -13.25 0.33
CA VAL A 111 21.18 -14.38 -0.01
C VAL A 111 21.52 -14.37 -1.49
N ASP A 112 20.53 -14.14 -2.36
CA ASP A 112 20.76 -14.00 -3.81
C ASP A 112 21.74 -12.86 -4.12
N ALA A 113 21.57 -11.72 -3.45
CA ALA A 113 22.47 -10.57 -3.61
C ALA A 113 23.89 -10.87 -3.11
N TRP A 114 24.04 -11.61 -2.03
CA TRP A 114 25.37 -11.97 -1.51
C TRP A 114 26.17 -12.87 -2.49
N LEU A 115 25.46 -13.68 -3.28
CA LEU A 115 26.05 -14.55 -4.30
C LEU A 115 26.33 -13.81 -5.63
N GLY A 116 25.83 -12.61 -5.81
CA GLY A 116 25.96 -11.83 -7.01
C GLY A 116 27.27 -11.08 -7.14
N LYS A 117 27.54 -10.55 -8.32
CA LYS A 117 28.66 -9.65 -8.59
C LYS A 117 28.24 -8.23 -8.24
N HIS A 118 29.02 -7.56 -7.39
CA HIS A 118 28.73 -6.20 -6.94
C HIS A 118 29.40 -5.17 -7.86
N GLU A 119 28.60 -4.23 -8.37
CA GLU A 119 29.06 -3.08 -9.17
C GLU A 119 28.45 -1.81 -8.55
N THR A 120 29.10 -0.66 -8.80
CA THR A 120 28.61 0.63 -8.31
C THR A 120 28.02 1.42 -9.47
N ALA A 121 26.79 1.90 -9.35
CA ALA A 121 26.14 2.80 -10.30
C ALA A 121 25.76 4.11 -9.60
N GLY A 122 26.66 5.08 -9.63
CA GLY A 122 26.53 6.34 -8.89
C GLY A 122 26.65 6.13 -7.38
N ASP A 123 25.60 6.46 -6.65
CA ASP A 123 25.49 6.35 -5.19
C ASP A 123 24.87 5.03 -4.71
N LEU A 124 24.51 4.15 -5.63
CA LEU A 124 23.85 2.88 -5.33
C LEU A 124 24.69 1.68 -5.73
N GLU A 125 24.60 0.65 -4.93
CA GLU A 125 25.16 -0.66 -5.21
C GLU A 125 24.20 -1.44 -6.11
N VAL A 126 24.70 -1.92 -7.24
CA VAL A 126 24.01 -2.79 -8.17
C VAL A 126 24.61 -4.18 -8.09
N VAL A 127 23.78 -5.16 -7.81
CA VAL A 127 24.18 -6.57 -7.72
C VAL A 127 23.70 -7.32 -8.95
N ILE A 128 24.61 -7.99 -9.62
CA ILE A 128 24.31 -8.79 -10.82
C ILE A 128 24.28 -10.26 -10.41
N ILE A 129 23.10 -10.89 -10.54
CA ILE A 129 22.94 -12.33 -10.22
C ILE A 129 23.05 -13.19 -11.49
N PRO A 130 23.73 -14.36 -11.42
CA PRO A 130 23.97 -15.22 -12.58
C PRO A 130 22.73 -16.06 -12.90
N THR A 131 21.75 -15.46 -13.57
CA THR A 131 20.57 -16.15 -14.06
C THR A 131 20.10 -15.58 -15.38
N ASP A 132 19.62 -16.44 -16.28
CA ASP A 132 19.06 -16.05 -17.58
C ASP A 132 17.64 -15.46 -17.50
N ALA A 133 16.97 -15.61 -16.35
CA ALA A 133 15.67 -15.00 -16.12
C ALA A 133 15.76 -13.47 -16.20
N SER A 134 14.73 -12.81 -16.71
CA SER A 134 14.65 -11.34 -16.69
C SER A 134 14.19 -10.87 -15.32
N VAL A 135 15.12 -10.52 -14.42
CA VAL A 135 14.84 -10.12 -13.04
C VAL A 135 15.53 -8.80 -12.71
N ALA A 136 14.78 -7.86 -12.13
CA ALA A 136 15.30 -6.70 -11.42
C ALA A 136 14.43 -6.46 -10.18
N TYR A 137 15.00 -6.10 -9.05
CA TYR A 137 14.27 -5.73 -7.84
C TYR A 137 15.18 -4.97 -6.87
N THR A 138 14.57 -4.34 -5.88
CA THR A 138 15.27 -3.59 -4.87
C THR A 138 15.34 -4.33 -3.54
N ILE A 139 16.48 -4.21 -2.85
CA ILE A 139 16.65 -4.64 -1.46
C ILE A 139 16.79 -3.37 -0.60
N PRO A 140 15.73 -2.96 0.11
CA PRO A 140 15.80 -1.82 1.01
C PRO A 140 16.57 -2.17 2.29
N GLY A 141 17.27 -1.19 2.86
CA GLY A 141 18.04 -1.36 4.09
C GLY A 141 18.91 -0.15 4.40
N ARG A 142 19.88 -0.33 5.30
CA ARG A 142 20.90 0.70 5.59
C ARG A 142 21.83 0.93 4.39
N GLN A 143 22.10 -0.14 3.65
CA GLN A 143 22.78 -0.12 2.36
C GLN A 143 21.79 -0.66 1.33
N PRO A 144 21.03 0.21 0.67
CA PRO A 144 20.04 -0.21 -0.31
C PRO A 144 20.76 -0.69 -1.58
N GLN A 145 20.26 -1.77 -2.16
CA GLN A 145 20.82 -2.39 -3.35
C GLN A 145 19.75 -2.55 -4.42
N ILE A 146 20.18 -2.48 -5.68
CA ILE A 146 19.38 -2.88 -6.84
C ILE A 146 19.95 -4.20 -7.34
N VAL A 147 19.14 -5.22 -7.46
CA VAL A 147 19.52 -6.52 -8.01
C VAL A 147 19.01 -6.63 -9.43
N ILE A 148 19.88 -7.00 -10.36
CA ILE A 148 19.55 -7.29 -11.76
C ILE A 148 20.14 -8.64 -12.17
N SER A 149 19.50 -9.34 -13.09
CA SER A 149 20.05 -10.58 -13.64
C SER A 149 20.95 -10.33 -14.83
N GLU A 150 21.92 -11.22 -15.07
CA GLU A 150 22.74 -11.22 -16.29
C GLU A 150 21.85 -11.33 -17.53
N GLY A 151 20.82 -12.19 -17.51
CA GLY A 151 19.89 -12.36 -18.61
C GLY A 151 19.11 -11.09 -18.94
N LEU A 152 18.70 -10.31 -17.96
CA LEU A 152 18.06 -9.01 -18.19
C LEU A 152 19.08 -8.02 -18.77
N ARG A 153 20.24 -7.89 -18.15
CA ARG A 153 21.31 -6.98 -18.56
C ARG A 153 21.75 -7.22 -20.01
N ALA A 154 21.90 -8.49 -20.43
CA ALA A 154 22.31 -8.85 -21.78
C ALA A 154 21.29 -8.51 -22.87
N ARG A 155 20.01 -8.44 -22.52
CA ARG A 155 18.93 -8.15 -23.46
C ARG A 155 18.60 -6.68 -23.61
N LEU A 156 19.04 -5.83 -22.68
CA LEU A 156 18.70 -4.41 -22.65
C LEU A 156 19.77 -3.56 -23.34
N SER A 157 19.34 -2.59 -24.13
CA SER A 157 20.21 -1.50 -24.55
C SER A 157 20.62 -0.65 -23.34
N ALA A 158 21.71 0.08 -23.45
CA ALA A 158 22.25 0.90 -22.36
C ALA A 158 21.21 1.93 -21.83
N ASP A 159 20.41 2.51 -22.72
CA ASP A 159 19.40 3.50 -22.35
C ASP A 159 18.22 2.86 -21.60
N VAL A 160 17.79 1.66 -22.01
CA VAL A 160 16.72 0.93 -21.36
C VAL A 160 17.19 0.38 -20.02
N LEU A 161 18.43 -0.12 -19.93
CA LEU A 161 19.02 -0.54 -18.66
C LEU A 161 19.10 0.62 -17.67
N ARG A 162 19.52 1.80 -18.10
CA ARG A 162 19.54 3.00 -17.26
C ARG A 162 18.16 3.35 -16.76
N PHE A 163 17.13 3.27 -17.62
CA PHE A 163 15.75 3.49 -17.20
C PHE A 163 15.31 2.48 -16.14
N VAL A 164 15.61 1.18 -16.33
CA VAL A 164 15.28 0.14 -15.33
C VAL A 164 15.94 0.44 -14.00
N LEU A 165 17.23 0.80 -13.98
CA LEU A 165 17.93 1.16 -12.75
C LEU A 165 17.34 2.41 -12.08
N ASP A 166 16.98 3.43 -12.87
CA ASP A 166 16.33 4.65 -12.34
C ASP A 166 14.92 4.36 -11.81
N HIS A 167 14.18 3.42 -12.43
CA HIS A 167 12.88 2.94 -11.96
C HIS A 167 13.00 2.23 -10.61
N GLU A 168 13.93 1.28 -10.48
CA GLU A 168 14.21 0.61 -9.22
C GLU A 168 14.67 1.59 -8.13
N ARG A 169 15.52 2.56 -8.50
CA ARG A 169 15.93 3.64 -7.59
C ARG A 169 14.75 4.47 -7.11
N ALA A 170 13.75 4.71 -7.95
CA ALA A 170 12.52 5.42 -7.57
C ALA A 170 11.73 4.66 -6.51
N HIS A 171 11.61 3.34 -6.61
CA HIS A 171 11.00 2.49 -5.59
C HIS A 171 11.71 2.57 -4.23
N LEU A 172 13.04 2.63 -4.22
CA LEU A 172 13.82 2.82 -2.99
C LEU A 172 13.53 4.17 -2.35
N ARG A 173 13.56 5.26 -3.15
CA ARG A 173 13.26 6.62 -2.67
C ARG A 173 11.82 6.77 -2.16
N GLY A 174 10.87 6.16 -2.87
CA GLY A 174 9.45 6.15 -2.52
C GLY A 174 9.12 5.30 -1.30
N ARG A 175 10.06 4.48 -0.82
CA ARG A 175 9.81 3.44 0.20
C ARG A 175 8.66 2.51 -0.17
N ASP A 176 8.53 2.21 -1.45
CA ASP A 176 7.37 1.55 -2.06
C ASP A 176 7.12 0.14 -1.54
N ARG A 177 8.13 -0.48 -0.94
CA ARG A 177 7.97 -1.74 -0.21
C ARG A 177 6.87 -1.67 0.86
N TRP A 178 6.82 -0.59 1.64
CA TRP A 178 5.81 -0.43 2.68
C TRP A 178 4.43 -0.19 2.08
N ASN A 179 4.36 0.57 1.00
CA ASN A 179 3.14 0.83 0.26
C ASN A 179 2.61 -0.46 -0.41
N ALA A 180 3.50 -1.29 -0.95
CA ALA A 180 3.15 -2.61 -1.49
C ALA A 180 2.67 -3.59 -0.40
N LEU A 181 3.27 -3.55 0.79
CA LEU A 181 2.79 -4.33 1.95
C LEU A 181 1.41 -3.87 2.40
N LEU A 182 1.14 -2.56 2.40
CA LEU A 182 -0.18 -2.00 2.68
C LEU A 182 -1.23 -2.51 1.67
N ALA A 183 -0.90 -2.49 0.36
CA ALA A 183 -1.77 -3.06 -0.66
C ALA A 183 -2.04 -4.56 -0.42
N THR A 184 -1.01 -5.33 -0.04
CA THR A 184 -1.17 -6.75 0.29
C THR A 184 -2.00 -6.96 1.56
N ALA A 185 -1.88 -6.09 2.57
CA ALA A 185 -2.71 -6.13 3.76
C ALA A 185 -4.19 -5.90 3.43
N LEU A 186 -4.50 -4.96 2.53
CA LEU A 186 -5.87 -4.76 2.02
C LEU A 186 -6.45 -6.02 1.38
N GLU A 187 -5.66 -6.72 0.57
CA GLU A 187 -6.11 -7.94 -0.13
C GLU A 187 -6.23 -9.15 0.80
N THR A 188 -5.53 -9.18 1.92
CA THR A 188 -5.42 -10.39 2.74
C THR A 188 -6.02 -10.26 4.14
N ALA A 189 -5.71 -9.20 4.85
CA ALA A 189 -6.19 -8.97 6.21
C ALA A 189 -7.54 -8.22 6.23
N PHE A 190 -7.76 -7.33 5.25
CA PHE A 190 -8.98 -6.53 5.11
C PHE A 190 -9.86 -7.00 3.94
N VAL A 191 -9.78 -8.27 3.58
CA VAL A 191 -10.55 -8.86 2.46
C VAL A 191 -12.06 -8.69 2.59
N PHE A 192 -12.58 -8.57 3.81
CA PHE A 192 -13.99 -8.33 4.10
C PHE A 192 -14.42 -6.87 3.89
N VAL A 193 -13.48 -5.95 3.64
CA VAL A 193 -13.79 -4.53 3.40
C VAL A 193 -14.17 -4.32 1.94
N PRO A 194 -15.41 -3.85 1.64
CA PRO A 194 -15.82 -3.57 0.28
C PRO A 194 -14.86 -2.58 -0.41
N GLY A 195 -14.43 -2.89 -1.62
CA GLY A 195 -13.52 -2.03 -2.38
C GLY A 195 -12.04 -2.16 -2.05
N ALA A 196 -11.63 -2.86 -0.97
CA ALA A 196 -10.24 -3.01 -0.58
C ALA A 196 -9.35 -3.56 -1.70
N ALA A 197 -9.79 -4.60 -2.41
CA ALA A 197 -9.05 -5.17 -3.53
C ALA A 197 -8.87 -4.17 -4.69
N ARG A 198 -9.89 -3.36 -5.01
CA ARG A 198 -9.80 -2.32 -6.05
C ARG A 198 -8.80 -1.23 -5.65
N THR A 199 -8.84 -0.80 -4.39
CA THR A 199 -7.88 0.17 -3.84
C THR A 199 -6.47 -0.38 -3.84
N ALA A 200 -6.26 -1.63 -3.46
CA ALA A 200 -4.96 -2.31 -3.52
C ALA A 200 -4.41 -2.36 -4.96
N ALA A 201 -5.25 -2.73 -5.93
CA ALA A 201 -4.87 -2.74 -7.35
C ALA A 201 -4.52 -1.32 -7.84
N ALA A 202 -5.33 -0.31 -7.51
CA ALA A 202 -5.06 1.07 -7.88
C ALA A 202 -3.76 1.59 -7.25
N LEU A 203 -3.49 1.24 -5.98
CA LEU A 203 -2.25 1.61 -5.29
C LEU A 203 -1.03 0.98 -5.97
N ARG A 204 -1.07 -0.31 -6.32
CA ARG A 204 0.03 -0.97 -7.08
C ARG A 204 0.29 -0.27 -8.42
N ILE A 205 -0.77 0.03 -9.18
CA ILE A 205 -0.65 0.78 -10.43
C ILE A 205 -0.02 2.16 -10.20
N GLY A 206 -0.43 2.85 -9.13
CA GLY A 206 0.09 4.15 -8.77
C GLY A 206 1.59 4.12 -8.45
N LEU A 207 2.05 3.10 -7.72
CA LEU A 207 3.47 2.91 -7.41
C LEU A 207 4.31 2.74 -8.69
N GLU A 208 3.88 1.85 -9.58
CA GLU A 208 4.56 1.62 -10.85
C GLU A 208 4.58 2.88 -11.72
N ARG A 209 3.44 3.58 -11.80
CA ARG A 209 3.34 4.84 -12.56
C ARG A 209 4.22 5.96 -11.98
N ALA A 210 4.29 6.06 -10.66
CA ALA A 210 5.16 7.03 -10.00
C ALA A 210 6.63 6.75 -10.27
N ALA A 211 7.04 5.48 -10.24
CA ALA A 211 8.39 5.06 -10.56
C ALA A 211 8.75 5.29 -12.03
N ASP A 212 7.81 5.01 -12.96
CA ASP A 212 7.98 5.29 -14.38
C ASP A 212 8.20 6.78 -14.66
N GLU A 213 7.41 7.66 -14.03
CA GLU A 213 7.56 9.11 -14.20
C GLU A 213 8.90 9.62 -13.67
N ASP A 214 9.37 9.06 -12.54
CA ASP A 214 10.67 9.41 -11.96
C ASP A 214 11.83 8.99 -12.85
N ALA A 215 11.74 7.77 -13.39
CA ALA A 215 12.78 7.21 -14.23
C ALA A 215 12.84 7.85 -15.63
N ALA A 216 11.67 8.16 -16.20
CA ALA A 216 11.58 8.66 -17.56
C ALA A 216 12.12 10.09 -17.71
N GLY A 217 12.01 10.91 -16.66
CA GLY A 217 12.38 12.32 -16.73
C GLY A 217 11.49 13.12 -17.72
N GLY A 218 11.84 14.38 -17.98
CA GLY A 218 11.02 15.32 -18.75
C GLY A 218 11.11 15.20 -20.30
N LEU A 219 12.10 14.47 -20.86
CA LEU A 219 12.35 14.48 -22.28
C LEU A 219 11.48 13.48 -23.06
N LEU A 220 10.56 13.95 -23.88
CA LEU A 220 9.63 13.14 -24.68
C LEU A 220 10.35 12.15 -25.64
N THR A 221 11.48 12.54 -26.22
CA THR A 221 12.28 11.67 -27.08
C THR A 221 12.82 10.47 -26.34
N ARG A 222 13.34 10.67 -25.13
CA ARG A 222 13.83 9.62 -24.23
C ARG A 222 12.68 8.67 -23.87
N ARG A 223 11.51 9.19 -23.51
CA ARG A 223 10.31 8.40 -23.16
C ARG A 223 9.87 7.47 -24.28
N ARG A 224 9.85 7.96 -25.51
CA ARG A 224 9.49 7.16 -26.70
C ARG A 224 10.50 6.05 -26.98
N THR A 225 11.79 6.33 -26.83
CA THR A 225 12.86 5.33 -27.01
C THR A 225 12.74 4.22 -25.95
N ILE A 226 12.53 4.60 -24.68
CA ILE A 226 12.33 3.68 -23.57
C ILE A 226 11.10 2.81 -23.81
N ALA A 227 9.94 3.40 -24.15
CA ALA A 227 8.70 2.67 -24.36
C ALA A 227 8.84 1.62 -25.50
N ARG A 228 9.58 1.96 -26.57
CA ARG A 228 9.91 1.01 -27.66
C ARG A 228 10.84 -0.09 -27.20
N GLY A 229 11.93 0.24 -26.51
CA GLY A 229 12.90 -0.74 -26.01
C GLY A 229 12.28 -1.73 -25.03
N ILE A 230 11.52 -1.25 -24.07
CA ILE A 230 10.83 -2.12 -23.11
C ILE A 230 9.81 -3.04 -23.81
N SER A 231 9.12 -2.56 -24.85
CA SER A 231 8.16 -3.36 -25.63
C SER A 231 8.84 -4.43 -26.49
N ALA A 232 10.02 -4.14 -27.05
CA ALA A 232 10.76 -5.04 -27.93
C ALA A 232 11.51 -6.13 -27.15
N GLU A 233 12.08 -5.81 -26.00
CA GLU A 233 13.08 -6.63 -25.31
C GLU A 233 12.49 -7.58 -24.24
N GLY A 234 11.17 -7.76 -24.19
CA GLY A 234 10.54 -8.78 -23.34
C GLY A 234 10.61 -8.50 -21.81
N VAL A 235 10.90 -7.27 -21.41
CA VAL A 235 10.87 -6.80 -20.00
C VAL A 235 9.50 -7.03 -19.35
N ARG A 236 8.52 -7.44 -20.15
CA ARG A 236 7.17 -7.84 -19.70
C ARG A 236 7.16 -8.88 -18.59
N ALA A 237 8.16 -9.76 -18.54
CA ALA A 237 8.22 -10.84 -17.55
C ALA A 237 8.58 -10.33 -16.14
N HIS A 238 9.27 -9.21 -16.06
CA HIS A 238 9.71 -8.66 -14.78
C HIS A 238 8.63 -7.81 -14.09
N ILE A 239 7.85 -7.12 -14.91
CA ILE A 239 6.69 -6.36 -14.44
C ILE A 239 5.54 -7.36 -14.30
N ALA A 240 5.37 -7.92 -13.13
CA ALA A 240 4.31 -8.88 -12.78
C ALA A 240 2.89 -8.28 -12.87
N CYS A 241 2.64 -7.52 -13.92
CA CYS A 241 1.38 -6.90 -14.23
C CYS A 241 0.86 -7.44 -15.56
N GLY A 242 -0.43 -7.76 -15.59
CA GLY A 242 -1.09 -8.26 -16.79
C GLY A 242 -0.92 -7.34 -18.01
N ALA A 243 -1.19 -7.86 -19.20
CA ALA A 243 -1.02 -7.14 -20.47
C ALA A 243 -1.72 -5.76 -20.50
N GLU A 244 -2.86 -5.62 -19.81
CA GLU A 244 -3.60 -4.36 -19.74
C GLU A 244 -2.84 -3.27 -18.99
N LEU A 245 -2.21 -3.62 -17.84
CA LEU A 245 -1.42 -2.67 -17.07
C LEU A 245 -0.18 -2.24 -17.84
N TRP A 246 0.45 -3.16 -18.56
CA TRP A 246 1.55 -2.85 -19.44
C TRP A 246 1.16 -1.84 -20.53
N GLN A 247 0.01 -2.06 -21.21
CA GLN A 247 -0.49 -1.12 -22.20
C GLN A 247 -0.80 0.26 -21.58
N PHE A 248 -1.36 0.28 -20.38
CA PHE A 248 -1.60 1.52 -19.66
C PHE A 248 -0.30 2.26 -19.35
N ARG A 249 0.73 1.59 -18.85
CA ARG A 249 2.04 2.18 -18.54
C ARG A 249 2.74 2.71 -19.80
N SER A 250 2.82 1.91 -20.85
CA SER A 250 3.48 2.29 -22.11
C SER A 250 2.83 3.48 -22.80
N ARG A 251 1.50 3.56 -22.82
CA ARG A 251 0.78 4.73 -23.33
C ARG A 251 1.13 6.01 -22.58
N ASN A 252 1.14 5.96 -21.25
CA ASN A 252 1.45 7.14 -20.43
C ASN A 252 2.94 7.52 -20.47
N LEU A 253 3.84 6.60 -20.84
CA LEU A 253 5.23 6.94 -21.10
C LEU A 253 5.36 7.71 -22.42
N VAL A 254 4.62 7.32 -23.46
CA VAL A 254 4.68 7.92 -24.80
C VAL A 254 3.96 9.27 -24.85
N ASP A 255 2.81 9.33 -24.19
CA ASP A 255 1.93 10.51 -24.17
C ASP A 255 1.58 10.86 -22.71
N PRO A 256 2.51 11.49 -21.99
CA PRO A 256 2.27 11.89 -20.62
C PRO A 256 1.21 12.97 -20.56
N ALA A 257 0.22 12.81 -19.69
CA ALA A 257 -0.73 13.89 -19.39
C ALA A 257 0.02 15.12 -18.88
N PRO A 258 -0.44 16.34 -19.19
CA PRO A 258 0.11 17.54 -18.59
C PRO A 258 0.00 17.45 -17.07
N PRO A 259 1.02 17.91 -16.32
CA PRO A 259 0.97 17.90 -14.86
C PRO A 259 -0.23 18.72 -14.40
N ALA A 260 -1.23 18.06 -13.89
CA ALA A 260 -2.39 18.69 -13.28
C ALA A 260 -2.20 18.70 -11.76
N LEU A 261 -2.55 19.81 -11.12
CA LEU A 261 -2.69 19.82 -9.67
C LEU A 261 -3.84 18.84 -9.33
N PRO A 262 -3.61 17.89 -8.44
CA PRO A 262 -4.66 16.99 -8.04
C PRO A 262 -5.82 17.78 -7.43
N ASP A 263 -7.05 17.40 -7.78
CA ASP A 263 -8.21 17.86 -7.02
C ASP A 263 -8.16 17.22 -5.63
N LEU A 264 -7.55 17.97 -4.72
CA LEU A 264 -7.31 17.52 -3.34
C LEU A 264 -8.60 17.61 -2.49
N SER A 265 -9.65 18.23 -3.00
CA SER A 265 -10.84 18.58 -2.22
C SER A 265 -11.55 17.35 -1.64
N LEU A 266 -11.81 16.33 -2.46
CA LEU A 266 -12.48 15.10 -2.02
C LEU A 266 -11.60 14.23 -1.12
N ALA A 267 -10.32 14.12 -1.45
CA ALA A 267 -9.39 13.34 -0.63
C ALA A 267 -9.11 14.02 0.72
N ALA A 268 -8.95 15.36 0.71
CA ALA A 268 -8.81 16.15 1.94
C ALA A 268 -10.06 16.08 2.81
N LEU A 269 -11.25 16.18 2.22
CA LEU A 269 -12.52 16.00 2.94
C LEU A 269 -12.64 14.62 3.58
N GLY A 270 -12.29 13.55 2.85
CA GLY A 270 -12.30 12.19 3.40
C GLY A 270 -11.33 12.01 4.57
N VAL A 271 -10.10 12.47 4.42
CA VAL A 271 -9.06 12.42 5.46
C VAL A 271 -9.49 13.25 6.68
N THR A 272 -10.00 14.46 6.47
CA THR A 272 -10.45 15.35 7.55
C THR A 272 -11.64 14.74 8.30
N ALA A 273 -12.63 14.21 7.57
CA ALA A 273 -13.81 13.59 8.17
C ALA A 273 -13.44 12.38 9.04
N VAL A 274 -12.61 11.46 8.54
CA VAL A 274 -12.16 10.28 9.31
C VAL A 274 -11.35 10.70 10.54
N SER A 275 -10.43 11.67 10.38
CA SER A 275 -9.61 12.17 11.50
C SER A 275 -10.47 12.82 12.58
N THR A 276 -11.41 13.69 12.19
CA THR A 276 -12.32 14.37 13.12
C THR A 276 -13.20 13.37 13.87
N VAL A 277 -13.82 12.43 13.17
CA VAL A 277 -14.63 11.38 13.79
C VAL A 277 -13.78 10.51 14.70
N GLY A 278 -12.57 10.13 14.29
CA GLY A 278 -11.65 9.33 15.11
C GLY A 278 -11.28 10.02 16.43
N VAL A 279 -10.95 11.32 16.37
CA VAL A 279 -10.64 12.11 17.57
C VAL A 279 -11.86 12.23 18.49
N LEU A 280 -13.04 12.55 17.95
CA LEU A 280 -14.27 12.65 18.73
C LEU A 280 -14.64 11.32 19.40
N VAL A 281 -14.50 10.20 18.69
CA VAL A 281 -14.73 8.85 19.24
C VAL A 281 -13.73 8.56 20.37
N ALA A 282 -12.44 8.86 20.16
CA ALA A 282 -11.41 8.61 21.18
C ALA A 282 -11.65 9.43 22.46
N LEU A 283 -12.01 10.72 22.32
CA LEU A 283 -12.31 11.58 23.45
C LEU A 283 -13.55 11.11 24.21
N HIS A 284 -14.61 10.75 23.50
CA HIS A 284 -15.85 10.28 24.13
C HIS A 284 -15.65 8.92 24.80
N ALA A 285 -15.02 7.96 24.12
CA ALA A 285 -14.72 6.67 24.70
C ALA A 285 -13.81 6.78 25.95
N SER A 286 -12.79 7.65 25.92
CA SER A 286 -11.91 7.85 27.08
C SER A 286 -12.66 8.41 28.31
N ALA A 287 -13.62 9.31 28.07
CA ALA A 287 -14.46 9.83 29.14
C ALA A 287 -15.35 8.75 29.75
N ASP A 288 -15.99 7.92 28.91
CA ASP A 288 -16.92 6.89 29.34
C ASP A 288 -16.23 5.67 29.99
N PHE A 289 -14.99 5.34 29.57
CA PHE A 289 -14.20 4.26 30.17
C PHE A 289 -13.41 4.68 31.43
N SER A 290 -13.19 5.98 31.65
CA SER A 290 -12.37 6.47 32.76
C SER A 290 -12.84 5.99 34.14
N PRO A 291 -14.15 5.88 34.46
CA PRO A 291 -14.59 5.37 35.79
C PRO A 291 -14.23 3.90 36.02
N TYR A 292 -14.17 3.09 34.94
CA TYR A 292 -13.86 1.66 35.03
C TYR A 292 -12.34 1.40 35.12
N LEU A 293 -11.51 2.28 34.53
CA LEU A 293 -10.05 2.21 34.68
C LEU A 293 -9.58 2.53 36.12
N ALA A 294 -10.37 3.30 36.84
CA ALA A 294 -10.08 3.61 38.26
C ALA A 294 -10.38 2.43 39.24
N LEU A 295 -11.03 1.37 38.73
CA LEU A 295 -11.38 0.17 39.49
C LEU A 295 -10.38 -0.99 39.29
N LEU A 296 -9.45 -0.85 38.34
CA LEU A 296 -8.33 -1.76 38.08
C LEU A 296 -7.04 -1.30 38.77
#